data_fd7056b980ccaf943cb6a50d14bb68be
#
_entry.id   fd7056b980ccaf943cb6a50d14bb68be
#
_cell.length_a   1.000
_cell.length_b   1.000
_cell.length_c   1.000
_cell.angle_alpha   90.00
_cell.angle_beta   90.00
_cell.angle_gamma   90.00
#
_symmetry.space_group_name_H-M   'P 1'
#
loop_
_entity.id
_entity.type
_entity.pdbx_description
1 polymer ?
#
loop_
_entity_poly.entity_id
_entity_poly.type
_entity_poly.pdbx_seq_one_letter_code
_entity_poly.pdbx_strand_id
1 'polypeptide(L)'
;MERRNINSKLKKIIFSKYSGKCAMCGISNEDMQLEISHIYPKSFGGESTEENLILVCPNCHFKLDRDILNEREFITVLVDLLKNSHKYKNIETNKQLGNQIKVEVDIYAELTEARADKKEIIVECKSLRAISEFYIDKVIEEIEKISSTYPSAKIIFATPSRVPEKIKEILVRRNILAWDIDYILDEFSDEIEKINNIYLNLLIGSVSQKKYNVKIQNLSDRLKKCSPGKKEWSIYQKLIGEILAEVFCPPLQSPMPENSDYLKTNRRDFILSNYAKDGFWEFLRSNYKADYIVVDAKNYSNKIKKDEVLQIANYLKPHGAGMFGMIFTRKGGDCRGCEATLREQWILHGKLILVFDDEDVENMLIASSTGTTTDIIGQKIEKFRLSM
;
A
#
# COMPACT_ATOMS: atom_id res chain seq x y z
N MET A 1 -6.45 8.64 33.81
CA MET A 1 -6.31 8.32 32.38
C MET A 1 -4.94 8.77 31.93
N GLU A 2 -4.00 7.84 31.80
CA GLU A 2 -2.64 8.15 31.34
C GLU A 2 -2.68 8.55 29.86
N ARG A 3 -2.42 9.82 29.57
CA ARG A 3 -2.02 10.28 28.23
C ARG A 3 -0.64 9.68 27.95
N ARG A 4 -0.56 8.45 27.41
CA ARG A 4 0.69 7.94 26.87
C ARG A 4 1.09 8.84 25.70
N ASN A 5 2.05 9.71 25.99
CA ASN A 5 2.54 10.72 25.06
C ASN A 5 3.10 10.04 23.79
N ILE A 6 2.66 10.53 22.63
CA ILE A 6 3.31 10.22 21.34
C ILE A 6 4.79 10.59 21.49
N ASN A 7 5.68 9.67 21.08
CA ASN A 7 7.13 9.84 21.16
C ASN A 7 7.56 11.14 20.44
N SER A 8 8.50 11.89 21.03
CA SER A 8 9.00 13.16 20.47
C SER A 8 9.58 13.02 19.05
N LYS A 9 10.21 11.89 18.75
CA LYS A 9 10.71 11.56 17.40
C LYS A 9 9.54 11.44 16.41
N LEU A 10 8.50 10.73 16.78
CA LEU A 10 7.32 10.54 15.94
C LEU A 10 6.55 11.85 15.71
N LYS A 11 6.47 12.71 16.74
CA LYS A 11 5.90 14.07 16.60
C LYS A 11 6.62 14.87 15.52
N LYS A 12 7.95 14.86 15.50
CA LYS A 12 8.75 15.57 14.48
C LYS A 12 8.49 15.02 13.08
N ILE A 13 8.40 13.70 12.95
CA ILE A 13 8.10 13.04 11.67
C ILE A 13 6.74 13.50 11.15
N ILE A 14 5.69 13.49 11.99
CA ILE A 14 4.35 13.91 11.58
C ILE A 14 4.31 15.40 11.21
N PHE A 15 4.95 16.28 11.97
CA PHE A 15 5.05 17.69 11.61
C PHE A 15 5.75 17.91 10.25
N SER A 16 6.84 17.17 9.99
CA SER A 16 7.56 17.22 8.73
C SER A 16 6.72 16.66 7.57
N LYS A 17 6.06 15.52 7.77
CA LYS A 17 5.19 14.86 6.78
C LYS A 17 4.10 15.79 6.23
N TYR A 18 3.51 16.61 7.09
CA TYR A 18 2.48 17.57 6.70
C TYR A 18 2.99 19.01 6.53
N SER A 19 4.32 19.20 6.51
CA SER A 19 4.96 20.54 6.33
C SER A 19 4.41 21.62 7.28
N GLY A 20 4.06 21.24 8.52
CA GLY A 20 3.49 22.16 9.52
C GLY A 20 2.10 22.71 9.14
N LYS A 21 1.35 22.03 8.27
CA LYS A 21 -0.01 22.42 7.86
C LYS A 21 -1.03 21.39 8.27
N CYS A 22 -2.24 21.84 8.56
CA CYS A 22 -3.39 20.96 8.80
C CYS A 22 -3.66 20.11 7.55
N ALA A 23 -3.62 18.78 7.67
CA ALA A 23 -3.83 17.86 6.57
C ALA A 23 -5.24 17.94 5.94
N MET A 24 -6.23 18.49 6.67
CA MET A 24 -7.61 18.56 6.19
C MET A 24 -7.97 19.91 5.56
N CYS A 25 -7.50 21.03 6.12
CA CYS A 25 -7.90 22.37 5.65
C CYS A 25 -6.71 23.26 5.23
N GLY A 26 -5.47 22.77 5.37
CA GLY A 26 -4.27 23.47 4.92
C GLY A 26 -3.80 24.63 5.78
N ILE A 27 -4.51 24.99 6.89
CA ILE A 27 -4.10 26.09 7.76
C ILE A 27 -2.72 25.79 8.36
N SER A 28 -1.85 26.82 8.43
CA SER A 28 -0.49 26.65 8.93
C SER A 28 -0.43 26.66 10.47
N ASN A 29 0.63 26.11 11.04
CA ASN A 29 0.88 26.16 12.48
C ASN A 29 1.24 27.58 12.97
N GLU A 30 1.57 28.49 12.05
CA GLU A 30 1.80 29.91 12.34
C GLU A 30 0.47 30.65 12.59
N ASP A 31 -0.58 30.25 11.88
CA ASP A 31 -1.91 30.86 11.98
C ASP A 31 -2.75 30.25 13.10
N MET A 32 -2.58 28.95 13.36
CA MET A 32 -3.34 28.20 14.38
C MET A 32 -2.51 27.03 14.90
N GLN A 33 -2.42 26.88 16.22
CA GLN A 33 -1.74 25.75 16.84
C GLN A 33 -2.33 24.43 16.35
N LEU A 34 -1.47 23.58 15.79
CA LEU A 34 -1.87 22.27 15.28
C LEU A 34 -1.65 21.17 16.32
N GLU A 35 -2.46 20.13 16.22
CA GLU A 35 -2.46 18.96 17.10
C GLU A 35 -2.23 17.70 16.30
N ILE A 36 -1.60 16.69 16.91
CA ILE A 36 -1.48 15.36 16.32
C ILE A 36 -2.63 14.51 16.84
N SER A 37 -3.47 14.07 15.93
CA SER A 37 -4.59 13.17 16.18
C SER A 37 -4.33 11.77 15.61
N HIS A 38 -5.05 10.78 16.11
CA HIS A 38 -5.13 9.45 15.50
C HIS A 38 -6.21 9.46 14.44
N ILE A 39 -5.89 8.97 13.22
CA ILE A 39 -6.89 8.76 12.17
C ILE A 39 -7.90 7.72 12.67
N TYR A 40 -7.43 6.56 13.08
CA TYR A 40 -8.22 5.57 13.80
C TYR A 40 -8.00 5.74 15.31
N PRO A 41 -9.03 6.14 16.08
CA PRO A 41 -8.85 6.53 17.48
C PRO A 41 -8.29 5.42 18.36
N LYS A 42 -7.48 5.80 19.35
CA LYS A 42 -6.99 4.86 20.36
C LYS A 42 -8.10 4.15 21.12
N SER A 43 -9.21 4.84 21.35
CA SER A 43 -10.38 4.27 22.03
C SER A 43 -11.01 3.11 21.26
N PHE A 44 -10.74 2.99 19.96
CA PHE A 44 -11.16 1.89 19.09
C PHE A 44 -10.04 0.88 18.79
N GLY A 45 -8.89 0.98 19.48
CA GLY A 45 -7.74 0.10 19.27
C GLY A 45 -6.70 0.63 18.28
N GLY A 46 -6.74 1.92 17.94
CA GLY A 46 -5.76 2.55 17.06
C GLY A 46 -4.37 2.64 17.70
N GLU A 47 -3.33 2.30 16.94
CA GLU A 47 -1.93 2.39 17.37
C GLU A 47 -1.35 3.77 17.07
N SER A 48 -0.32 4.20 17.85
CA SER A 48 0.42 5.44 17.59
C SER A 48 1.55 5.17 16.59
N THR A 49 1.21 4.92 15.33
CA THR A 49 2.14 4.74 14.22
C THR A 49 2.09 5.94 13.28
N GLU A 50 3.09 6.10 12.42
CA GLU A 50 3.15 7.20 11.47
C GLU A 50 1.95 7.21 10.51
N GLU A 51 1.48 6.03 10.11
CA GLU A 51 0.36 5.85 9.19
C GLU A 51 -0.98 6.23 9.83
N ASN A 52 -1.10 6.02 11.14
CA ASN A 52 -2.33 6.30 11.89
C ASN A 52 -2.33 7.67 12.57
N LEU A 53 -1.31 8.51 12.33
CA LEU A 53 -1.23 9.85 12.90
C LEU A 53 -1.35 10.93 11.82
N ILE A 54 -2.10 11.97 12.15
CA ILE A 54 -2.39 13.09 11.26
C ILE A 54 -2.19 14.42 12.01
N LEU A 55 -1.69 15.43 11.31
CA LEU A 55 -1.58 16.78 11.83
C LEU A 55 -2.83 17.59 11.49
N VAL A 56 -3.55 18.08 12.46
CA VAL A 56 -4.84 18.76 12.27
C VAL A 56 -4.96 20.01 13.16
N CYS A 57 -5.75 20.97 12.71
CA CYS A 57 -6.17 22.06 13.58
C CYS A 57 -7.30 21.60 14.53
N PRO A 58 -7.56 22.30 15.65
CA PRO A 58 -8.61 21.92 16.61
C PRO A 58 -9.98 21.74 15.99
N ASN A 59 -10.35 22.58 15.02
CA ASN A 59 -11.64 22.48 14.32
C ASN A 59 -11.75 21.18 13.47
N CYS A 60 -10.67 20.81 12.79
CA CYS A 60 -10.63 19.58 12.01
C CYS A 60 -10.52 18.35 12.91
N HIS A 61 -9.81 18.44 14.03
CA HIS A 61 -9.74 17.40 15.06
C HIS A 61 -11.15 17.09 15.61
N PHE A 62 -11.91 18.14 15.96
CA PHE A 62 -13.27 17.98 16.43
C PHE A 62 -14.18 17.31 15.39
N LYS A 63 -14.04 17.64 14.10
CA LYS A 63 -14.77 16.97 13.03
C LYS A 63 -14.41 15.48 12.92
N LEU A 64 -13.11 15.15 12.95
CA LEU A 64 -12.66 13.76 12.95
C LEU A 64 -13.26 12.95 14.09
N ASP A 65 -13.23 13.46 15.30
CA ASP A 65 -13.78 12.78 16.49
C ASP A 65 -15.30 12.58 16.42
N ARG A 66 -16.01 13.50 15.76
CA ARG A 66 -17.46 13.50 15.69
C ARG A 66 -18.02 12.53 14.64
N ASP A 67 -17.36 12.43 13.49
CA ASP A 67 -17.93 11.74 12.32
C ASP A 67 -17.92 10.21 12.44
N ILE A 68 -17.29 9.63 13.47
CA ILE A 68 -17.12 8.17 13.58
C ILE A 68 -17.86 7.56 14.77
N LEU A 69 -18.15 8.38 15.76
CA LEU A 69 -18.51 7.90 17.10
C LEU A 69 -20.01 7.80 17.32
N ASN A 70 -20.82 8.13 16.33
CA ASN A 70 -22.26 8.09 16.40
C ASN A 70 -22.78 6.89 15.60
N GLU A 71 -23.51 5.98 16.28
CA GLU A 71 -24.13 4.80 15.67
C GLU A 71 -25.01 5.18 14.47
N ARG A 72 -25.75 6.28 14.56
CA ARG A 72 -26.60 6.77 13.47
C ARG A 72 -25.80 7.18 12.22
N GLU A 73 -24.67 7.84 12.43
CA GLU A 73 -23.80 8.25 11.32
C GLU A 73 -23.11 7.02 10.71
N PHE A 74 -22.73 6.05 11.53
CA PHE A 74 -22.18 4.78 11.06
C PHE A 74 -23.18 3.99 10.21
N ILE A 75 -24.45 3.92 10.63
CA ILE A 75 -25.56 3.34 9.83
C ILE A 75 -25.67 4.05 8.48
N THR A 76 -25.65 5.39 8.47
CA THR A 76 -25.73 6.17 7.23
C THR A 76 -24.58 5.83 6.27
N VAL A 77 -23.36 5.77 6.79
CA VAL A 77 -22.17 5.40 5.99
C VAL A 77 -22.30 3.98 5.42
N LEU A 78 -22.70 2.99 6.23
CA LEU A 78 -22.91 1.63 5.74
C LEU A 78 -23.97 1.54 4.66
N VAL A 79 -25.09 2.26 4.82
CA VAL A 79 -26.14 2.32 3.80
C VAL A 79 -25.61 2.90 2.48
N ASP A 80 -24.78 3.94 2.54
CA ASP A 80 -24.19 4.51 1.34
C ASP A 80 -23.19 3.55 0.68
N LEU A 81 -22.40 2.81 1.45
CA LEU A 81 -21.53 1.75 0.94
C LEU A 81 -22.33 0.63 0.26
N LEU A 82 -23.37 0.13 0.93
CA LEU A 82 -24.23 -0.91 0.37
C LEU A 82 -24.92 -0.47 -0.95
N LYS A 83 -25.41 0.77 -1.02
CA LYS A 83 -26.02 1.33 -2.24
C LYS A 83 -25.05 1.43 -3.40
N ASN A 84 -23.81 1.81 -3.14
CA ASN A 84 -22.78 1.98 -4.17
C ASN A 84 -22.16 0.65 -4.63
N SER A 85 -22.22 -0.41 -3.82
CA SER A 85 -21.58 -1.70 -4.13
C SER A 85 -22.30 -2.52 -5.21
N HIS A 86 -23.53 -2.16 -5.58
CA HIS A 86 -24.38 -2.93 -6.51
C HIS A 86 -24.60 -4.41 -6.15
N LYS A 87 -24.01 -4.88 -5.05
CA LYS A 87 -24.18 -6.25 -4.53
C LYS A 87 -25.50 -6.39 -3.75
N TYR A 88 -26.10 -5.26 -3.36
CA TYR A 88 -27.29 -5.19 -2.53
C TYR A 88 -28.36 -4.36 -3.17
N LYS A 89 -29.63 -4.70 -2.89
CA LYS A 89 -30.82 -3.99 -3.33
C LYS A 89 -31.85 -3.96 -2.20
N ASN A 90 -32.94 -3.19 -2.36
CA ASN A 90 -34.04 -3.08 -1.40
C ASN A 90 -33.52 -2.76 0.03
N ILE A 91 -32.59 -1.78 0.10
CA ILE A 91 -31.94 -1.38 1.36
C ILE A 91 -32.88 -0.49 2.14
N GLU A 92 -33.26 -0.92 3.33
CA GLU A 92 -34.16 -0.22 4.25
C GLU A 92 -33.46 -0.07 5.62
N THR A 93 -33.70 1.05 6.29
CA THR A 93 -33.23 1.31 7.66
C THR A 93 -34.38 1.31 8.64
N ASN A 94 -34.13 0.94 9.89
CA ASN A 94 -35.11 0.87 10.97
C ASN A 94 -36.36 0.04 10.56
N LYS A 95 -36.12 -1.03 9.82
CA LYS A 95 -37.20 -1.89 9.31
C LYS A 95 -37.78 -2.74 10.41
N GLN A 96 -39.09 -2.74 10.50
CA GLN A 96 -39.80 -3.63 11.41
C GLN A 96 -40.06 -4.99 10.74
N LEU A 97 -39.50 -6.05 11.31
CA LEU A 97 -39.63 -7.42 10.83
C LEU A 97 -40.54 -8.24 11.77
N GLY A 98 -41.20 -9.24 11.21
CA GLY A 98 -42.05 -10.19 11.93
C GLY A 98 -43.55 -9.84 11.90
N ASN A 99 -44.39 -10.89 11.96
CA ASN A 99 -45.84 -10.79 11.87
C ASN A 99 -46.51 -10.66 13.25
N GLN A 100 -46.06 -11.45 14.23
CA GLN A 100 -46.64 -11.47 15.59
C GLN A 100 -45.78 -10.70 16.59
N ILE A 101 -44.46 -10.90 16.51
CA ILE A 101 -43.49 -10.14 17.29
C ILE A 101 -42.73 -9.27 16.31
N LYS A 102 -42.85 -7.94 16.46
CA LYS A 102 -42.14 -6.99 15.64
C LYS A 102 -40.78 -6.70 16.27
N VAL A 103 -39.70 -6.92 15.49
CA VAL A 103 -38.36 -6.57 15.84
C VAL A 103 -37.88 -5.51 14.88
N GLU A 104 -37.34 -4.41 15.38
CA GLU A 104 -36.74 -3.36 14.60
C GLU A 104 -35.26 -3.72 14.36
N VAL A 105 -34.81 -3.54 13.12
CA VAL A 105 -33.42 -3.83 12.71
C VAL A 105 -32.81 -2.59 12.08
N ASP A 106 -31.53 -2.34 12.31
CA ASP A 106 -30.84 -1.14 11.85
C ASP A 106 -30.79 -1.05 10.33
N ILE A 107 -30.38 -2.13 9.65
CA ILE A 107 -30.34 -2.20 8.19
C ILE A 107 -30.88 -3.57 7.74
N TYR A 108 -31.74 -3.54 6.76
CA TYR A 108 -32.18 -4.69 5.98
C TYR A 108 -31.78 -4.49 4.51
N ALA A 109 -31.29 -5.55 3.85
CA ALA A 109 -31.03 -5.52 2.42
C ALA A 109 -31.15 -6.92 1.79
N GLU A 110 -31.31 -6.94 0.48
CA GLU A 110 -31.32 -8.17 -0.31
C GLU A 110 -30.05 -8.26 -1.18
N LEU A 111 -29.49 -9.47 -1.32
CA LEU A 111 -28.39 -9.72 -2.24
C LEU A 111 -28.89 -9.71 -3.69
N THR A 112 -28.15 -9.07 -4.58
CA THR A 112 -28.47 -8.98 -6.01
C THR A 112 -28.26 -10.32 -6.72
N GLU A 113 -27.21 -11.09 -6.34
CA GLU A 113 -26.90 -12.39 -6.94
C GLU A 113 -27.65 -13.54 -6.25
N ALA A 114 -28.34 -14.37 -7.06
CA ALA A 114 -29.24 -15.43 -6.62
C ALA A 114 -28.57 -16.73 -6.15
N ARG A 115 -27.22 -16.78 -6.01
CA ARG A 115 -26.46 -18.02 -5.69
C ARG A 115 -26.31 -18.33 -4.21
N ALA A 116 -26.79 -17.48 -3.32
CA ALA A 116 -26.68 -17.69 -1.88
C ALA A 116 -27.92 -18.40 -1.35
N ASP A 117 -27.74 -19.37 -0.43
CA ASP A 117 -28.82 -20.06 0.30
C ASP A 117 -29.71 -19.08 1.08
N LYS A 118 -29.15 -17.94 1.48
CA LYS A 118 -29.86 -16.82 2.11
C LYS A 118 -29.71 -15.57 1.24
N LYS A 119 -30.83 -15.04 0.78
CA LYS A 119 -30.86 -13.87 -0.13
C LYS A 119 -30.94 -12.55 0.62
N GLU A 120 -31.22 -12.56 1.89
CA GLU A 120 -31.47 -11.40 2.73
C GLU A 120 -30.36 -11.26 3.76
N ILE A 121 -29.98 -10.02 4.06
CA ILE A 121 -29.10 -9.67 5.16
C ILE A 121 -29.80 -8.74 6.14
N ILE A 122 -29.51 -8.92 7.40
CA ILE A 122 -29.87 -8.02 8.48
C ILE A 122 -28.58 -7.58 9.15
N VAL A 123 -28.38 -6.27 9.25
CA VAL A 123 -27.18 -5.70 9.86
C VAL A 123 -27.60 -4.97 11.13
N GLU A 124 -27.06 -5.42 12.25
CA GLU A 124 -27.18 -4.76 13.54
C GLU A 124 -25.89 -3.97 13.82
N CYS A 125 -26.03 -2.67 14.01
CA CYS A 125 -24.92 -1.73 14.13
C CYS A 125 -24.71 -1.32 15.59
N LYS A 126 -23.48 -1.40 16.07
CA LYS A 126 -23.12 -0.88 17.40
C LYS A 126 -21.83 -0.09 17.34
N SER A 127 -21.91 1.18 17.73
CA SER A 127 -20.73 2.04 17.85
C SER A 127 -20.10 1.89 19.24
N LEU A 128 -19.23 0.89 19.38
CA LEU A 128 -18.59 0.54 20.65
C LEU A 128 -17.14 1.03 20.68
N ARG A 129 -16.74 1.74 21.74
CA ARG A 129 -15.34 2.18 21.94
C ARG A 129 -14.39 1.06 22.35
N ALA A 130 -14.91 0.00 22.95
CA ALA A 130 -14.15 -1.20 23.29
C ALA A 130 -15.12 -2.39 23.30
N ILE A 131 -14.74 -3.47 22.61
CA ILE A 131 -15.53 -4.69 22.55
C ILE A 131 -15.00 -5.64 23.61
N SER A 132 -15.75 -5.83 24.69
CA SER A 132 -15.48 -6.81 25.72
C SER A 132 -16.42 -8.00 25.60
N GLU A 133 -16.01 -9.17 26.15
CA GLU A 133 -16.85 -10.39 26.18
C GLU A 133 -18.22 -10.12 26.83
N PHE A 134 -18.26 -9.38 27.93
CA PHE A 134 -19.52 -9.04 28.61
C PHE A 134 -20.47 -8.21 27.75
N TYR A 135 -19.94 -7.33 26.91
CA TYR A 135 -20.78 -6.47 26.06
C TYR A 135 -21.29 -7.24 24.86
N ILE A 136 -20.45 -8.12 24.30
CA ILE A 136 -20.83 -8.91 23.12
C ILE A 136 -21.92 -9.92 23.45
N ASP A 137 -21.95 -10.48 24.66
CA ASP A 137 -23.00 -11.41 25.09
C ASP A 137 -24.39 -10.74 25.02
N LYS A 138 -24.52 -9.46 25.44
CA LYS A 138 -25.77 -8.70 25.31
C LYS A 138 -26.16 -8.47 23.85
N VAL A 139 -25.18 -8.13 23.01
CA VAL A 139 -25.41 -7.94 21.57
C VAL A 139 -25.84 -9.26 20.92
N ILE A 140 -25.23 -10.37 21.31
CA ILE A 140 -25.60 -11.71 20.83
C ILE A 140 -27.07 -12.04 21.23
N GLU A 141 -27.46 -11.76 22.47
CA GLU A 141 -28.84 -11.98 22.92
C GLU A 141 -29.85 -11.15 22.08
N GLU A 142 -29.54 -9.91 21.75
CA GLU A 142 -30.38 -9.07 20.86
C GLU A 142 -30.45 -9.68 19.45
N ILE A 143 -29.30 -10.05 18.88
CA ILE A 143 -29.21 -10.64 17.55
C ILE A 143 -29.91 -12.01 17.47
N GLU A 144 -29.82 -12.85 18.51
CA GLU A 144 -30.48 -14.15 18.56
C GLU A 144 -32.02 -14.01 18.53
N LYS A 145 -32.58 -12.95 19.13
CA LYS A 145 -34.02 -12.63 19.01
C LYS A 145 -34.38 -12.31 17.56
N ILE A 146 -33.53 -11.54 16.87
CA ILE A 146 -33.72 -11.22 15.44
C ILE A 146 -33.62 -12.50 14.61
N SER A 147 -32.58 -13.31 14.83
CA SER A 147 -32.34 -14.57 14.10
C SER A 147 -33.47 -15.59 14.27
N SER A 148 -34.03 -15.70 15.48
CA SER A 148 -35.17 -16.59 15.76
C SER A 148 -36.46 -16.13 15.08
N THR A 149 -36.64 -14.82 14.94
CA THR A 149 -37.79 -14.24 14.27
C THR A 149 -37.67 -14.28 12.75
N TYR A 150 -36.42 -14.21 12.23
CA TYR A 150 -36.14 -14.13 10.79
C TYR A 150 -34.98 -15.05 10.36
N PRO A 151 -35.18 -16.39 10.40
CA PRO A 151 -34.11 -17.37 10.17
C PRO A 151 -33.63 -17.43 8.71
N SER A 152 -34.37 -16.85 7.75
CA SER A 152 -34.02 -16.82 6.32
C SER A 152 -32.88 -15.84 5.99
N ALA A 153 -32.60 -14.85 6.86
CA ALA A 153 -31.60 -13.84 6.61
C ALA A 153 -30.21 -14.25 7.16
N LYS A 154 -29.17 -13.68 6.57
CA LYS A 154 -27.80 -13.66 7.13
C LYS A 154 -27.75 -12.53 8.15
N ILE A 155 -27.31 -12.82 9.35
CA ILE A 155 -27.19 -11.82 10.40
C ILE A 155 -25.76 -11.32 10.47
N ILE A 156 -25.63 -10.00 10.50
CA ILE A 156 -24.36 -9.29 10.50
C ILE A 156 -24.32 -8.37 11.71
N PHE A 157 -23.26 -8.47 12.48
CA PHE A 157 -22.89 -7.51 13.50
C PHE A 157 -21.88 -6.52 12.91
N ALA A 158 -22.24 -5.24 12.78
CA ALA A 158 -21.39 -4.21 12.22
C ALA A 158 -20.94 -3.20 13.27
N THR A 159 -19.66 -2.84 13.25
CA THR A 159 -19.07 -1.88 14.19
C THR A 159 -17.90 -1.12 13.55
N PRO A 160 -17.72 0.19 13.86
CA PRO A 160 -16.55 0.94 13.45
C PRO A 160 -15.29 0.56 14.25
N SER A 161 -15.41 -0.32 15.25
CA SER A 161 -14.29 -0.83 16.06
C SER A 161 -13.70 -2.09 15.48
N ARG A 162 -12.42 -2.37 15.80
CA ARG A 162 -11.83 -3.68 15.54
C ARG A 162 -12.38 -4.71 16.51
N VAL A 163 -12.85 -5.82 15.96
CA VAL A 163 -13.33 -6.95 16.76
C VAL A 163 -12.17 -7.90 17.03
N PRO A 164 -11.82 -8.17 18.29
CA PRO A 164 -10.79 -9.15 18.62
C PRO A 164 -11.12 -10.55 18.04
N GLU A 165 -10.11 -11.29 17.58
CA GLU A 165 -10.31 -12.62 16.95
C GLU A 165 -11.10 -13.58 17.81
N LYS A 166 -10.85 -13.59 19.11
CA LYS A 166 -11.58 -14.40 20.07
C LYS A 166 -13.10 -14.15 20.05
N ILE A 167 -13.49 -12.88 19.87
CA ILE A 167 -14.89 -12.46 19.75
C ILE A 167 -15.45 -12.81 18.37
N LYS A 168 -14.66 -12.66 17.30
CA LYS A 168 -15.07 -13.12 15.96
C LYS A 168 -15.39 -14.62 15.96
N GLU A 169 -14.58 -15.45 16.63
CA GLU A 169 -14.85 -16.87 16.78
C GLU A 169 -16.16 -17.16 17.51
N ILE A 170 -16.50 -16.38 18.56
CA ILE A 170 -17.77 -16.52 19.28
C ILE A 170 -18.94 -16.19 18.36
N LEU A 171 -18.86 -15.08 17.60
CA LEU A 171 -19.90 -14.68 16.65
C LEU A 171 -20.12 -15.72 15.54
N VAL A 172 -19.01 -16.23 14.97
CA VAL A 172 -19.07 -17.28 13.92
C VAL A 172 -19.77 -18.56 14.42
N ARG A 173 -19.48 -19.00 15.66
CA ARG A 173 -20.16 -20.16 16.27
C ARG A 173 -21.68 -19.96 16.42
N ARG A 174 -22.14 -18.71 16.45
CA ARG A 174 -23.56 -18.34 16.53
C ARG A 174 -24.15 -17.97 15.14
N ASN A 175 -23.43 -18.26 14.05
CA ASN A 175 -23.81 -17.90 12.68
C ASN A 175 -24.01 -16.39 12.47
N ILE A 176 -23.26 -15.56 13.22
CA ILE A 176 -23.24 -14.09 13.08
C ILE A 176 -21.95 -13.70 12.36
N LEU A 177 -22.07 -12.95 11.28
CA LEU A 177 -20.93 -12.38 10.58
C LEU A 177 -20.51 -11.07 11.25
N ALA A 178 -19.20 -10.86 11.43
CA ALA A 178 -18.67 -9.61 11.96
C ALA A 178 -18.18 -8.73 10.82
N TRP A 179 -18.78 -7.55 10.69
CA TRP A 179 -18.28 -6.45 9.84
C TRP A 179 -17.63 -5.41 10.75
N ASP A 180 -16.39 -5.64 11.09
CA ASP A 180 -15.58 -4.65 11.78
C ASP A 180 -14.93 -3.67 10.80
N ILE A 181 -14.23 -2.67 11.31
CA ILE A 181 -13.62 -1.63 10.46
C ILE A 181 -12.65 -2.22 9.43
N ASP A 182 -11.88 -3.25 9.80
CA ASP A 182 -10.91 -3.84 8.88
C ASP A 182 -11.63 -4.58 7.73
N TYR A 183 -12.73 -5.29 8.02
CA TYR A 183 -13.58 -5.91 7.00
C TYR A 183 -14.23 -4.86 6.10
N ILE A 184 -14.78 -3.78 6.68
CA ILE A 184 -15.46 -2.72 5.92
C ILE A 184 -14.49 -2.03 4.97
N LEU A 185 -13.26 -1.73 5.42
CA LEU A 185 -12.24 -1.10 4.60
C LEU A 185 -11.74 -2.01 3.46
N ASP A 186 -11.73 -3.32 3.65
CA ASP A 186 -11.30 -4.28 2.64
C ASP A 186 -12.40 -4.57 1.62
N GLU A 187 -13.62 -4.90 2.09
CA GLU A 187 -14.75 -5.28 1.23
C GLU A 187 -15.33 -4.13 0.42
N PHE A 188 -15.31 -2.92 0.96
CA PHE A 188 -15.92 -1.73 0.34
C PHE A 188 -14.88 -0.68 -0.10
N SER A 189 -13.63 -1.08 -0.37
CA SER A 189 -12.56 -0.16 -0.76
C SER A 189 -12.92 0.73 -1.95
N ASP A 190 -13.49 0.15 -3.00
CA ASP A 190 -13.87 0.86 -4.23
C ASP A 190 -15.08 1.80 -4.04
N GLU A 191 -15.97 1.45 -3.13
CA GLU A 191 -17.15 2.23 -2.78
C GLU A 191 -16.80 3.41 -1.89
N ILE A 192 -15.85 3.24 -0.98
CA ILE A 192 -15.39 4.29 -0.08
C ILE A 192 -14.77 5.46 -0.86
N GLU A 193 -14.05 5.19 -1.94
CA GLU A 193 -13.51 6.24 -2.81
C GLU A 193 -14.61 7.10 -3.47
N LYS A 194 -15.80 6.52 -3.68
CA LYS A 194 -16.94 7.20 -4.32
C LYS A 194 -17.77 8.04 -3.33
N ILE A 195 -17.77 7.66 -2.05
CA ILE A 195 -18.44 8.43 -1.01
C ILE A 195 -17.49 9.52 -0.49
N ASN A 196 -17.96 10.76 -0.49
CA ASN A 196 -17.17 11.91 -0.04
C ASN A 196 -17.10 11.96 1.51
N ASN A 197 -16.58 10.88 2.11
CA ASN A 197 -16.33 10.78 3.54
C ASN A 197 -14.83 10.90 3.83
N ILE A 198 -14.41 12.09 4.27
CA ILE A 198 -13.01 12.43 4.52
C ILE A 198 -12.34 11.42 5.47
N TYR A 199 -13.08 10.96 6.48
CA TYR A 199 -12.53 10.04 7.47
C TYR A 199 -12.25 8.65 6.90
N LEU A 200 -13.20 8.06 6.18
CA LEU A 200 -13.00 6.76 5.54
C LEU A 200 -11.86 6.81 4.53
N ASN A 201 -11.75 7.90 3.78
CA ASN A 201 -10.64 8.11 2.85
C ASN A 201 -9.28 8.17 3.57
N LEU A 202 -9.21 8.84 4.73
CA LEU A 202 -7.99 8.87 5.55
C LEU A 202 -7.67 7.48 6.14
N LEU A 203 -8.69 6.72 6.56
CA LEU A 203 -8.49 5.35 7.05
C LEU A 203 -7.97 4.41 5.97
N ILE A 204 -8.55 4.44 4.78
CA ILE A 204 -8.06 3.65 3.63
C ILE A 204 -6.62 4.01 3.31
N GLY A 205 -6.29 5.29 3.23
CA GLY A 205 -4.92 5.76 3.03
C GLY A 205 -3.97 5.20 4.09
N SER A 206 -4.37 5.23 5.36
CA SER A 206 -3.60 4.68 6.49
C SER A 206 -3.38 3.17 6.36
N VAL A 207 -4.42 2.40 6.04
CA VAL A 207 -4.34 0.94 5.89
C VAL A 207 -3.50 0.57 4.67
N SER A 208 -3.68 1.26 3.55
CA SER A 208 -2.91 1.07 2.32
C SER A 208 -1.42 1.36 2.56
N GLN A 209 -1.09 2.45 3.25
CA GLN A 209 0.27 2.79 3.61
C GLN A 209 0.90 1.74 4.55
N LYS A 210 0.14 1.21 5.51
CA LYS A 210 0.63 0.12 6.39
C LYS A 210 0.92 -1.16 5.60
N LYS A 211 0.02 -1.58 4.73
CA LYS A 211 0.22 -2.75 3.85
C LYS A 211 1.47 -2.57 2.97
N TYR A 212 1.64 -1.37 2.40
CA TYR A 212 2.80 -1.01 1.61
C TYR A 212 4.11 -1.09 2.40
N ASN A 213 4.17 -0.47 3.58
CA ASN A 213 5.36 -0.49 4.43
C ASN A 213 5.76 -1.91 4.86
N VAL A 214 4.79 -2.79 5.16
CA VAL A 214 5.04 -4.20 5.45
C VAL A 214 5.65 -4.92 4.24
N LYS A 215 5.17 -4.64 3.03
CA LYS A 215 5.70 -5.20 1.79
C LYS A 215 7.16 -4.76 1.54
N ILE A 216 7.43 -3.48 1.68
CA ILE A 216 8.78 -2.90 1.55
C ILE A 216 9.74 -3.53 2.58
N GLN A 217 9.32 -3.63 3.84
CA GLN A 217 10.13 -4.26 4.88
C GLN A 217 10.43 -5.73 4.57
N ASN A 218 9.45 -6.48 4.07
CA ASN A 218 9.65 -7.87 3.66
C ASN A 218 10.68 -8.00 2.52
N LEU A 219 10.62 -7.12 1.51
CA LEU A 219 11.60 -7.11 0.42
C LEU A 219 13.02 -6.80 0.93
N SER A 220 13.17 -5.80 1.82
CA SER A 220 14.44 -5.46 2.46
C SER A 220 15.00 -6.63 3.29
N ASP A 221 14.17 -7.28 4.11
CA ASP A 221 14.58 -8.43 4.92
C ASP A 221 15.03 -9.62 4.06
N ARG A 222 14.34 -9.87 2.95
CA ARG A 222 14.71 -10.92 2.00
C ARG A 222 16.02 -10.60 1.30
N LEU A 223 16.28 -9.33 0.96
CA LEU A 223 17.55 -8.90 0.37
C LEU A 223 18.72 -9.16 1.33
N LYS A 224 18.56 -8.80 2.60
CA LYS A 224 19.56 -9.04 3.65
C LYS A 224 19.83 -10.52 3.92
N LYS A 225 18.78 -11.36 3.87
CA LYS A 225 18.89 -12.81 4.09
C LYS A 225 19.45 -13.58 2.90
N CYS A 226 19.33 -13.04 1.68
CA CYS A 226 19.84 -13.67 0.47
C CYS A 226 21.38 -13.69 0.47
N SER A 227 21.97 -14.87 0.45
CA SER A 227 23.44 -15.03 0.50
C SER A 227 24.09 -14.73 -0.85
N PRO A 228 25.18 -13.95 -0.88
CA PRO A 228 25.93 -13.74 -2.12
C PRO A 228 26.57 -15.03 -2.65
N GLY A 229 26.58 -15.20 -3.97
CA GLY A 229 27.25 -16.31 -4.64
C GLY A 229 26.33 -17.20 -5.48
N LYS A 230 26.92 -18.26 -6.05
CA LYS A 230 26.23 -19.11 -7.04
C LYS A 230 25.04 -19.90 -6.50
N LYS A 231 24.95 -20.14 -5.19
CA LYS A 231 23.87 -20.98 -4.63
C LYS A 231 22.50 -20.29 -4.71
N GLU A 232 22.45 -18.98 -4.49
CA GLU A 232 21.20 -18.21 -4.41
C GLU A 232 21.03 -17.18 -5.55
N TRP A 233 21.72 -17.39 -6.68
CA TRP A 233 21.66 -16.46 -7.80
C TRP A 233 20.24 -16.27 -8.34
N SER A 234 19.48 -17.36 -8.46
CA SER A 234 18.10 -17.31 -8.97
C SER A 234 17.12 -16.67 -7.98
N ILE A 235 17.39 -16.84 -6.67
CA ILE A 235 16.63 -16.18 -5.61
C ILE A 235 16.86 -14.67 -5.67
N TYR A 236 18.13 -14.25 -5.79
CA TYR A 236 18.51 -12.85 -5.92
C TYR A 236 17.91 -12.23 -7.18
N GLN A 237 18.04 -12.88 -8.33
CA GLN A 237 17.47 -12.41 -9.58
C GLN A 237 15.96 -12.20 -9.46
N LYS A 238 15.22 -13.19 -8.96
CA LYS A 238 13.78 -13.07 -8.74
C LYS A 238 13.43 -11.92 -7.79
N LEU A 239 14.17 -11.78 -6.70
CA LEU A 239 13.97 -10.72 -5.72
C LEU A 239 14.19 -9.33 -6.32
N ILE A 240 15.25 -9.14 -7.13
CA ILE A 240 15.46 -7.87 -7.85
C ILE A 240 14.29 -7.60 -8.78
N GLY A 241 13.76 -8.59 -9.50
CA GLY A 241 12.55 -8.41 -10.32
C GLY A 241 11.34 -7.95 -9.53
N GLU A 242 11.09 -8.53 -8.37
CA GLU A 242 10.00 -8.10 -7.46
C GLU A 242 10.22 -6.66 -6.95
N ILE A 243 11.45 -6.31 -6.58
CA ILE A 243 11.81 -4.95 -6.15
C ILE A 243 11.60 -3.94 -7.28
N LEU A 244 12.07 -4.23 -8.50
CA LEU A 244 11.88 -3.36 -9.65
C LEU A 244 10.40 -3.11 -9.96
N ALA A 245 9.57 -4.14 -9.85
CA ALA A 245 8.12 -4.01 -10.00
C ALA A 245 7.53 -3.08 -8.96
N GLU A 246 8.00 -3.14 -7.71
CA GLU A 246 7.49 -2.31 -6.62
C GLU A 246 7.94 -0.85 -6.71
N VAL A 247 9.21 -0.61 -7.07
CA VAL A 247 9.79 0.74 -7.00
C VAL A 247 9.64 1.55 -8.27
N PHE A 248 9.40 0.91 -9.43
CA PHE A 248 9.35 1.59 -10.73
C PHE A 248 8.04 1.39 -11.51
N CYS A 249 7.17 0.50 -11.07
CA CYS A 249 5.93 0.20 -11.79
C CYS A 249 4.68 0.54 -10.95
N PRO A 250 3.85 1.53 -11.38
CA PRO A 250 4.03 2.40 -12.52
C PRO A 250 5.11 3.47 -12.29
N PRO A 251 5.58 4.26 -13.29
CA PRO A 251 5.05 4.36 -14.66
C PRO A 251 5.65 3.37 -15.66
N LEU A 252 6.75 2.65 -15.30
CA LEU A 252 7.24 1.59 -16.17
C LEU A 252 6.27 0.38 -16.17
N GLN A 253 6.33 -0.41 -17.25
CA GLN A 253 5.62 -1.67 -17.28
C GLN A 253 6.34 -2.73 -16.44
N SER A 254 5.59 -3.70 -15.93
CA SER A 254 6.15 -4.78 -15.10
C SER A 254 7.37 -5.44 -15.76
N PRO A 255 8.40 -5.80 -14.97
CA PRO A 255 9.59 -6.43 -15.50
C PRO A 255 9.28 -7.73 -16.24
N MET A 256 9.68 -7.82 -17.49
CA MET A 256 9.59 -9.05 -18.28
C MET A 256 10.85 -9.90 -18.01
N PRO A 257 10.71 -11.11 -17.42
CA PRO A 257 11.86 -11.94 -17.09
C PRO A 257 12.43 -12.66 -18.32
N GLU A 258 13.71 -12.93 -18.29
CA GLU A 258 14.43 -13.85 -19.20
C GLU A 258 14.18 -13.67 -20.70
N ASN A 259 14.24 -12.43 -21.21
CA ASN A 259 14.14 -12.20 -22.65
C ASN A 259 15.49 -12.46 -23.33
N SER A 260 15.59 -13.60 -24.05
CA SER A 260 16.69 -13.85 -24.99
C SER A 260 16.40 -13.20 -26.35
N ASP A 261 17.45 -12.78 -27.05
CA ASP A 261 17.32 -12.37 -28.46
C ASP A 261 16.88 -13.56 -29.36
N TYR A 262 16.50 -13.23 -30.61
CA TYR A 262 16.00 -14.23 -31.58
C TYR A 262 16.96 -15.41 -31.77
N LEU A 263 18.26 -15.19 -31.62
CA LEU A 263 19.30 -16.22 -31.79
C LEU A 263 19.61 -16.95 -30.48
N LYS A 264 18.98 -16.60 -29.35
CA LYS A 264 19.25 -17.15 -28.00
C LYS A 264 20.71 -17.02 -27.55
N THR A 265 21.45 -16.11 -28.17
CA THR A 265 22.88 -15.88 -27.88
C THR A 265 23.10 -14.97 -26.69
N ASN A 266 22.10 -14.13 -26.38
CA ASN A 266 22.17 -13.15 -25.30
C ASN A 266 20.93 -13.27 -24.40
N ARG A 267 21.14 -13.41 -23.10
CA ARG A 267 20.08 -13.55 -22.11
C ARG A 267 20.11 -12.33 -21.19
N ARG A 268 18.99 -11.63 -21.11
CA ARG A 268 18.77 -10.48 -20.22
C ARG A 268 17.93 -10.93 -19.06
N ASP A 269 18.25 -10.48 -17.85
CA ASP A 269 17.50 -10.89 -16.69
C ASP A 269 16.10 -10.24 -16.68
N PHE A 270 16.02 -8.90 -16.96
CA PHE A 270 14.74 -8.20 -17.07
C PHE A 270 14.80 -7.11 -18.12
N ILE A 271 13.62 -6.82 -18.68
CA ILE A 271 13.35 -5.64 -19.51
C ILE A 271 12.07 -5.00 -18.98
N LEU A 272 12.13 -3.67 -18.75
CA LEU A 272 10.95 -2.88 -18.40
C LEU A 272 10.65 -1.92 -19.58
N SER A 273 9.43 -1.97 -20.12
CA SER A 273 9.01 -1.04 -21.16
C SER A 273 8.72 0.35 -20.56
N ASN A 274 9.24 1.37 -21.21
CA ASN A 274 9.12 2.76 -20.79
C ASN A 274 8.18 3.53 -21.72
N TYR A 275 6.91 3.62 -21.34
CA TYR A 275 5.88 4.41 -22.06
C TYR A 275 5.56 5.72 -21.36
N ALA A 276 6.40 6.18 -20.43
CA ALA A 276 6.18 7.44 -19.72
C ALA A 276 6.12 8.62 -20.71
N LYS A 277 5.18 9.54 -20.46
CA LYS A 277 4.95 10.73 -21.29
C LYS A 277 5.47 12.01 -20.65
N ASP A 278 5.87 11.92 -19.37
CA ASP A 278 6.39 13.02 -18.56
C ASP A 278 7.34 12.49 -17.48
N GLY A 279 7.96 13.40 -16.75
CA GLY A 279 8.82 13.13 -15.61
C GLY A 279 10.15 12.47 -15.97
N PHE A 280 10.75 11.84 -14.95
CA PHE A 280 12.11 11.28 -15.03
C PHE A 280 12.27 10.20 -16.12
N TRP A 281 11.29 9.31 -16.25
CA TRP A 281 11.37 8.22 -17.22
C TRP A 281 11.19 8.69 -18.66
N GLU A 282 10.38 9.74 -18.89
CA GLU A 282 10.31 10.41 -20.19
C GLU A 282 11.65 11.07 -20.53
N PHE A 283 12.25 11.79 -19.57
CA PHE A 283 13.58 12.37 -19.74
C PHE A 283 14.62 11.31 -20.17
N LEU A 284 14.64 10.14 -19.53
CA LEU A 284 15.54 9.03 -19.93
C LEU A 284 15.23 8.51 -21.34
N ARG A 285 13.95 8.38 -21.68
CA ARG A 285 13.54 7.94 -23.02
C ARG A 285 14.02 8.90 -24.10
N SER A 286 13.81 10.20 -23.90
CA SER A 286 14.15 11.21 -24.88
C SER A 286 15.65 11.45 -25.02
N ASN A 287 16.39 11.46 -23.91
CA ASN A 287 17.81 11.80 -23.91
C ASN A 287 18.76 10.59 -24.08
N TYR A 288 18.32 9.40 -23.68
CA TYR A 288 19.15 8.18 -23.74
C TYR A 288 18.51 7.06 -24.55
N LYS A 289 17.46 7.36 -25.35
CA LYS A 289 16.73 6.38 -26.16
C LYS A 289 16.29 5.18 -25.30
N ALA A 290 15.85 5.45 -24.06
CA ALA A 290 15.50 4.45 -23.07
C ALA A 290 14.04 4.02 -23.22
N ASP A 291 13.64 3.57 -24.42
CA ASP A 291 12.31 3.00 -24.67
C ASP A 291 12.11 1.70 -23.87
N TYR A 292 13.21 1.03 -23.57
CA TYR A 292 13.28 -0.12 -22.69
C TYR A 292 14.41 0.07 -21.70
N ILE A 293 14.17 -0.33 -20.46
CA ILE A 293 15.19 -0.36 -19.42
C ILE A 293 15.70 -1.79 -19.33
N VAL A 294 16.98 -1.99 -19.70
CA VAL A 294 17.64 -3.30 -19.61
C VAL A 294 18.24 -3.47 -18.22
N VAL A 295 17.92 -4.57 -17.57
CA VAL A 295 18.41 -4.87 -16.23
C VAL A 295 19.13 -6.22 -16.20
N ASP A 296 20.25 -6.26 -15.49
CA ASP A 296 21.04 -7.44 -15.20
C ASP A 296 21.30 -7.55 -13.70
N ALA A 297 21.07 -8.70 -13.09
CA ALA A 297 21.19 -8.94 -11.65
C ALA A 297 22.31 -9.94 -11.35
N LYS A 298 23.33 -9.51 -10.61
CA LYS A 298 24.57 -10.27 -10.34
C LYS A 298 24.72 -10.56 -8.84
N ASN A 299 24.39 -11.78 -8.42
CA ASN A 299 24.57 -12.22 -7.03
C ASN A 299 26.03 -12.62 -6.72
N TYR A 300 26.97 -11.74 -6.97
CA TYR A 300 28.39 -12.05 -6.78
C TYR A 300 28.88 -11.65 -5.38
N SER A 301 29.77 -12.48 -4.81
CA SER A 301 30.43 -12.18 -3.53
C SER A 301 31.45 -11.06 -3.62
N ASN A 302 31.93 -10.77 -4.83
CA ASN A 302 32.90 -9.73 -5.13
C ASN A 302 32.30 -8.63 -5.99
N LYS A 303 32.99 -7.49 -6.08
CA LYS A 303 32.64 -6.40 -7.00
C LYS A 303 32.69 -6.88 -8.45
N ILE A 304 31.75 -6.42 -9.28
CA ILE A 304 31.77 -6.69 -10.71
C ILE A 304 32.88 -5.94 -11.41
N LYS A 305 33.30 -6.46 -12.57
CA LYS A 305 34.42 -5.96 -13.35
C LYS A 305 33.99 -5.60 -14.77
N LYS A 306 34.94 -5.59 -15.69
CA LYS A 306 34.74 -5.23 -17.11
C LYS A 306 33.70 -6.12 -17.81
N ASP A 307 33.76 -7.42 -17.60
CA ASP A 307 33.00 -8.41 -18.38
C ASP A 307 31.49 -8.25 -18.18
N GLU A 308 31.03 -7.96 -16.95
CA GLU A 308 29.63 -7.74 -16.64
C GLU A 308 29.12 -6.45 -17.30
N VAL A 309 29.95 -5.41 -17.37
CA VAL A 309 29.58 -4.17 -18.07
C VAL A 309 29.50 -4.40 -19.57
N LEU A 310 30.43 -5.12 -20.16
CA LEU A 310 30.42 -5.47 -21.60
C LEU A 310 29.22 -6.35 -21.95
N GLN A 311 28.82 -7.24 -21.04
CA GLN A 311 27.66 -8.10 -21.24
C GLN A 311 26.40 -7.25 -21.43
N ILE A 312 26.08 -6.33 -20.50
CA ILE A 312 24.90 -5.48 -20.65
C ILE A 312 25.05 -4.50 -21.83
N ALA A 313 26.26 -3.98 -22.06
CA ALA A 313 26.53 -3.08 -23.17
C ALA A 313 26.18 -3.70 -24.54
N ASN A 314 26.38 -5.01 -24.71
CA ASN A 314 26.02 -5.72 -25.95
C ASN A 314 24.52 -5.75 -26.22
N TYR A 315 23.70 -5.60 -25.20
CA TYR A 315 22.23 -5.53 -25.32
C TYR A 315 21.74 -4.15 -25.73
N LEU A 316 22.50 -3.10 -25.39
CA LEU A 316 22.12 -1.72 -25.65
C LEU A 316 22.42 -1.34 -27.10
N LYS A 317 21.35 -1.07 -27.88
CA LYS A 317 21.43 -0.67 -29.29
C LYS A 317 20.41 0.42 -29.58
N PRO A 318 20.75 1.47 -30.36
CA PRO A 318 19.87 2.61 -30.63
C PRO A 318 18.54 2.24 -31.27
N HIS A 319 18.50 1.15 -32.06
CA HIS A 319 17.32 0.65 -32.74
C HIS A 319 16.82 -0.68 -32.16
N GLY A 320 17.18 -0.96 -30.92
CA GLY A 320 16.75 -2.14 -30.16
C GLY A 320 16.23 -1.78 -28.79
N ALA A 321 16.92 -2.25 -27.75
CA ALA A 321 16.50 -2.00 -26.37
C ALA A 321 16.80 -0.57 -25.85
N GLY A 322 17.41 0.29 -26.70
CA GLY A 322 17.81 1.64 -26.29
C GLY A 322 19.27 1.70 -25.78
N MET A 323 19.61 2.81 -25.11
CA MET A 323 21.00 3.14 -24.72
C MET A 323 21.17 3.25 -23.19
N PHE A 324 20.20 2.79 -22.40
CA PHE A 324 20.21 2.85 -20.96
C PHE A 324 20.07 1.46 -20.33
N GLY A 325 20.95 1.13 -19.37
CA GLY A 325 20.95 -0.14 -18.67
C GLY A 325 21.32 -0.01 -17.20
N MET A 326 20.85 -0.95 -16.38
CA MET A 326 21.12 -1.03 -14.95
C MET A 326 21.67 -2.41 -14.59
N ILE A 327 22.73 -2.43 -13.78
CA ILE A 327 23.28 -3.66 -13.19
C ILE A 327 23.04 -3.60 -11.69
N PHE A 328 22.31 -4.57 -11.16
CA PHE A 328 22.14 -4.76 -9.72
C PHE A 328 23.12 -5.83 -9.21
N THR A 329 23.88 -5.51 -8.17
CA THR A 329 24.93 -6.38 -7.64
C THR A 329 25.06 -6.22 -6.14
N ARG A 330 25.69 -7.18 -5.47
CA ARG A 330 25.82 -7.16 -4.01
C ARG A 330 26.79 -6.10 -3.47
N LYS A 331 27.83 -5.73 -4.23
CA LYS A 331 28.94 -4.89 -3.76
C LYS A 331 29.38 -3.78 -4.73
N GLY A 332 28.58 -3.48 -5.74
CA GLY A 332 28.93 -2.49 -6.75
C GLY A 332 30.02 -2.95 -7.71
N GLY A 333 30.61 -2.00 -8.44
CA GLY A 333 31.69 -2.20 -9.40
C GLY A 333 33.09 -1.93 -8.82
N ASP A 334 34.14 -2.50 -9.42
CA ASP A 334 35.47 -2.12 -9.08
C ASP A 334 35.89 -0.82 -9.81
N CYS A 335 36.88 -0.09 -9.22
CA CYS A 335 37.32 1.20 -9.76
C CYS A 335 38.17 1.11 -11.01
N ARG A 336 38.80 -0.04 -11.31
CA ARG A 336 39.70 -0.20 -12.44
C ARG A 336 39.01 -0.77 -13.66
N GLY A 337 38.39 -1.93 -13.53
CA GLY A 337 37.77 -2.62 -14.65
C GLY A 337 36.36 -2.12 -14.94
N CYS A 338 35.50 -2.10 -13.94
CA CYS A 338 34.10 -1.71 -14.09
C CYS A 338 33.96 -0.22 -14.45
N GLU A 339 34.46 0.71 -13.61
CA GLU A 339 34.28 2.14 -13.83
C GLU A 339 34.95 2.63 -15.14
N ALA A 340 36.15 2.14 -15.46
CA ALA A 340 36.82 2.48 -16.74
C ALA A 340 35.98 2.04 -17.94
N THR A 341 35.39 0.84 -17.88
CA THR A 341 34.57 0.32 -18.98
C THR A 341 33.23 1.08 -19.08
N LEU A 342 32.60 1.45 -17.95
CA LEU A 342 31.39 2.31 -17.97
C LEU A 342 31.67 3.63 -18.69
N ARG A 343 32.79 4.29 -18.40
CA ARG A 343 33.21 5.53 -19.06
C ARG A 343 33.47 5.32 -20.55
N GLU A 344 34.17 4.26 -20.92
CA GLU A 344 34.43 3.88 -22.31
C GLU A 344 33.10 3.68 -23.07
N GLN A 345 32.17 2.94 -22.51
CA GLN A 345 30.86 2.68 -23.13
C GLN A 345 30.04 3.98 -23.31
N TRP A 346 30.13 4.90 -22.36
CA TRP A 346 29.49 6.20 -22.48
C TRP A 346 30.15 7.08 -23.55
N ILE A 347 31.48 7.29 -23.48
CA ILE A 347 32.20 8.22 -24.35
C ILE A 347 32.19 7.75 -25.81
N LEU A 348 32.46 6.47 -26.04
CA LEU A 348 32.62 5.95 -27.40
C LEU A 348 31.28 5.51 -28.04
N HIS A 349 30.34 5.07 -27.22
CA HIS A 349 29.13 4.41 -27.71
C HIS A 349 27.83 5.06 -27.27
N GLY A 350 27.87 6.08 -26.41
CA GLY A 350 26.69 6.76 -25.86
C GLY A 350 25.79 5.86 -25.00
N LYS A 351 26.35 4.76 -24.45
CA LYS A 351 25.60 3.80 -23.61
C LYS A 351 25.72 4.20 -22.16
N LEU A 352 24.62 4.62 -21.55
CA LEU A 352 24.57 4.91 -20.12
C LEU A 352 24.23 3.65 -19.34
N ILE A 353 25.21 3.14 -18.60
CA ILE A 353 25.05 1.96 -17.75
C ILE A 353 25.31 2.38 -16.31
N LEU A 354 24.38 2.08 -15.40
CA LEU A 354 24.51 2.37 -13.98
C LEU A 354 24.62 1.07 -13.17
N VAL A 355 25.45 1.10 -12.14
CA VAL A 355 25.63 -0.02 -11.22
C VAL A 355 25.05 0.35 -9.86
N PHE A 356 24.20 -0.51 -9.33
CA PHE A 356 23.56 -0.38 -8.04
C PHE A 356 23.98 -1.54 -7.13
N ASP A 357 24.31 -1.23 -5.89
CA ASP A 357 24.59 -2.24 -4.87
C ASP A 357 23.40 -2.41 -3.91
N ASP A 358 23.55 -3.29 -2.91
CA ASP A 358 22.47 -3.56 -1.96
C ASP A 358 22.08 -2.33 -1.15
N GLU A 359 23.01 -1.41 -0.85
CA GLU A 359 22.72 -0.16 -0.14
C GLU A 359 21.86 0.76 -1.02
N ASP A 360 22.17 0.88 -2.30
CA ASP A 360 21.35 1.61 -3.25
C ASP A 360 19.93 1.04 -3.35
N VAL A 361 19.80 -0.29 -3.38
CA VAL A 361 18.50 -0.98 -3.44
C VAL A 361 17.69 -0.72 -2.17
N GLU A 362 18.33 -0.77 -1.00
CA GLU A 362 17.64 -0.43 0.26
C GLU A 362 17.18 1.02 0.27
N ASN A 363 18.01 1.96 -0.20
CA ASN A 363 17.63 3.36 -0.33
C ASN A 363 16.46 3.55 -1.31
N MET A 364 16.42 2.81 -2.43
CA MET A 364 15.29 2.82 -3.36
C MET A 364 14.00 2.31 -2.71
N LEU A 365 14.08 1.24 -1.92
CA LEU A 365 12.93 0.71 -1.17
C LEU A 365 12.40 1.72 -0.14
N ILE A 366 13.28 2.42 0.57
CA ILE A 366 12.88 3.48 1.51
C ILE A 366 12.25 4.67 0.75
N ALA A 367 12.89 5.13 -0.32
CA ALA A 367 12.44 6.26 -1.12
C ALA A 367 11.12 6.00 -1.86
N SER A 368 10.76 4.72 -2.10
CA SER A 368 9.53 4.38 -2.79
C SER A 368 8.27 4.81 -2.02
N SER A 369 8.32 4.86 -0.69
CA SER A 369 7.23 5.36 0.15
C SER A 369 6.93 6.86 -0.03
N THR A 370 7.91 7.63 -0.50
CA THR A 370 7.79 9.09 -0.74
C THR A 370 7.73 9.46 -2.22
N GLY A 371 7.80 8.46 -3.12
CA GLY A 371 7.81 8.68 -4.56
C GLY A 371 9.12 9.28 -5.11
N THR A 372 10.21 9.24 -4.33
CA THR A 372 11.51 9.85 -4.68
C THR A 372 12.56 8.85 -5.16
N THR A 373 12.14 7.63 -5.51
CA THR A 373 13.05 6.55 -5.96
C THR A 373 13.89 6.96 -7.18
N THR A 374 13.32 7.72 -8.10
CA THR A 374 14.01 8.20 -9.29
C THR A 374 15.13 9.19 -9.01
N ASP A 375 15.10 9.86 -7.85
CA ASP A 375 16.15 10.81 -7.45
C ASP A 375 17.47 10.07 -7.21
N ILE A 376 17.44 8.84 -6.73
CA ILE A 376 18.63 8.00 -6.53
C ILE A 376 19.30 7.70 -7.88
N ILE A 377 18.50 7.38 -8.90
CA ILE A 377 19.00 7.17 -10.27
C ILE A 377 19.57 8.47 -10.82
N GLY A 378 18.84 9.57 -10.66
CA GLY A 378 19.25 10.91 -11.10
C GLY A 378 20.59 11.34 -10.51
N GLN A 379 20.77 11.17 -9.19
CA GLN A 379 22.03 11.45 -8.50
C GLN A 379 23.19 10.59 -9.02
N LYS A 380 22.96 9.31 -9.31
CA LYS A 380 23.99 8.46 -9.92
C LYS A 380 24.36 8.89 -11.34
N ILE A 381 23.39 9.31 -12.15
CA ILE A 381 23.65 9.88 -13.49
C ILE A 381 24.48 11.14 -13.37
N GLU A 382 24.11 12.04 -12.49
CA GLU A 382 24.82 13.30 -12.26
C GLU A 382 26.25 13.04 -11.81
N LYS A 383 26.45 12.23 -10.77
CA LYS A 383 27.77 11.83 -10.26
C LYS A 383 28.63 11.21 -11.36
N PHE A 384 28.05 10.29 -12.15
CA PHE A 384 28.75 9.65 -13.25
C PHE A 384 29.19 10.67 -14.30
N ARG A 385 28.29 11.53 -14.76
CA ARG A 385 28.57 12.54 -15.80
C ARG A 385 29.57 13.61 -15.35
N LEU A 386 29.49 14.07 -14.09
CA LEU A 386 30.42 15.05 -13.55
C LEU A 386 31.81 14.47 -13.24
N SER A 387 31.96 13.14 -13.24
CA SER A 387 33.25 12.46 -13.04
C SER A 387 33.99 12.14 -14.33
N MET A 388 33.50 12.61 -15.50
CA MET A 388 34.10 12.38 -16.82
C MET A 388 35.32 13.25 -17.13
#